data_207548270f71f2bbd4f8b1b0eed8c4c6
#
_entry.id   207548270f71f2bbd4f8b1b0eed8c4c6
#
_cell.length_a   1.000
_cell.length_b   1.000
_cell.length_c   1.000
_cell.angle_alpha   90.00
_cell.angle_beta   90.00
_cell.angle_gamma   90.00
#
_symmetry.space_group_name_H-M   'P 1'
#
loop_
_entity.id
_entity.type
_entity.pdbx_description
1 polymer ?
#
loop_
_entity_poly.entity_id
_entity_poly.type
_entity_poly.pdbx_seq_one_letter_code
_entity_poly.pdbx_strand_id
1 'polypeptide(L)'
;MEHTRCRWCNLKNPLYVAYHDNEWGIPVQDDEKLFELLLLESFQAGLSWECVLNKREHFRKAFDGFDLQKICDYDEEKIRSLLQNPNIIRNRLKIRAAVNNAKIFREIQKEYGTFERYLRRFTDGKTIYENDRTFSPLSDRLSADLKKRGMKFVGTTIIYSYLQAIGIINAHETNCFL
;
A
#
# COMPACT_ATOMS: atom_id res chain seq x y z
N MET A 1 13.60 12.13 25.92
CA MET A 1 12.14 12.17 26.17
C MET A 1 11.49 11.09 25.33
N GLU A 2 10.61 10.29 25.91
CA GLU A 2 9.89 9.26 25.19
C GLU A 2 8.81 9.94 24.33
N HIS A 3 8.84 9.75 23.00
CA HIS A 3 7.86 10.36 22.10
C HIS A 3 6.52 9.63 22.21
N THR A 4 5.44 10.38 22.37
CA THR A 4 4.08 9.82 22.29
C THR A 4 3.73 9.52 20.84
N ARG A 5 3.34 8.29 20.53
CA ARG A 5 2.95 7.82 19.19
C ARG A 5 1.46 7.45 19.15
N CYS A 6 0.94 7.31 17.96
CA CYS A 6 -0.43 6.83 17.75
C CYS A 6 -0.65 5.48 18.45
N ARG A 7 -1.84 5.28 19.05
CA ARG A 7 -2.20 4.07 19.84
C ARG A 7 -2.07 2.76 19.08
N TRP A 8 -2.21 2.80 17.76
CA TRP A 8 -2.07 1.62 16.92
C TRP A 8 -0.61 1.16 16.76
N CYS A 9 0.37 2.03 17.01
CA CYS A 9 1.79 1.70 16.89
C CYS A 9 2.23 0.77 18.02
N ASN A 10 2.59 -0.47 17.67
CA ASN A 10 3.14 -1.41 18.64
C ASN A 10 4.58 -1.05 19.01
N LEU A 11 4.76 -0.42 20.18
CA LEU A 11 6.06 0.03 20.67
C LEU A 11 7.07 -1.11 20.93
N LYS A 12 6.60 -2.36 21.01
CA LYS A 12 7.46 -3.54 21.17
C LYS A 12 8.03 -4.04 19.84
N ASN A 13 7.55 -3.53 18.73
CA ASN A 13 8.01 -3.90 17.40
C ASN A 13 8.81 -2.74 16.77
N PRO A 14 10.16 -2.83 16.73
CA PRO A 14 10.99 -1.76 16.16
C PRO A 14 10.68 -1.42 14.71
N LEU A 15 10.25 -2.39 13.89
CA LEU A 15 9.84 -2.16 12.50
C LEU A 15 8.57 -1.31 12.43
N TYR A 16 7.63 -1.56 13.37
CA TYR A 16 6.39 -0.79 13.43
C TYR A 16 6.63 0.65 13.89
N VAL A 17 7.52 0.83 14.88
CA VAL A 17 7.95 2.15 15.33
C VAL A 17 8.65 2.91 14.20
N ALA A 18 9.58 2.27 13.49
CA ALA A 18 10.28 2.90 12.37
C ALA A 18 9.32 3.28 11.23
N TYR A 19 8.34 2.43 10.92
CA TYR A 19 7.31 2.72 9.94
C TYR A 19 6.46 3.93 10.34
N HIS A 20 5.98 3.97 11.58
CA HIS A 20 5.21 5.10 12.12
C HIS A 20 6.01 6.41 12.05
N ASP A 21 7.25 6.38 12.50
CA ASP A 21 8.03 7.61 12.68
C ASP A 21 8.62 8.17 11.37
N ASN A 22 8.84 7.30 10.36
CA ASN A 22 9.63 7.69 9.18
C ASN A 22 8.92 7.46 7.84
N GLU A 23 7.75 6.84 7.82
CA GLU A 23 7.07 6.52 6.55
C GLU A 23 5.58 6.92 6.56
N TRP A 24 4.82 6.48 7.54
CA TRP A 24 3.37 6.65 7.56
C TRP A 24 2.97 8.14 7.66
N GLY A 25 2.04 8.57 6.81
CA GLY A 25 1.59 9.96 6.77
C GLY A 25 2.55 10.92 6.03
N ILE A 26 3.70 10.43 5.56
CA ILE A 26 4.67 11.24 4.81
C ILE A 26 4.33 11.19 3.31
N PRO A 27 4.18 12.33 2.60
CA PRO A 27 3.83 12.35 1.19
C PRO A 27 4.86 11.61 0.32
N VAL A 28 4.38 10.62 -0.44
CA VAL A 28 5.16 9.83 -1.40
C VAL A 28 4.83 10.28 -2.82
N GLN A 29 5.85 10.59 -3.62
CA GLN A 29 5.72 11.01 -5.02
C GLN A 29 6.34 10.01 -6.01
N ASP A 30 7.18 9.13 -5.50
CA ASP A 30 7.86 8.11 -6.29
C ASP A 30 6.94 6.94 -6.62
N ASP A 31 6.75 6.64 -7.90
CA ASP A 31 5.86 5.60 -8.39
C ASP A 31 6.28 4.18 -7.95
N GLU A 32 7.58 3.91 -7.78
CA GLU A 32 8.06 2.61 -7.28
C GLU A 32 7.59 2.39 -5.84
N LYS A 33 7.73 3.43 -5.00
CA LYS A 33 7.26 3.39 -3.62
C LYS A 33 5.74 3.35 -3.53
N LEU A 34 5.03 4.09 -4.39
CA LEU A 34 3.57 4.04 -4.48
C LEU A 34 3.08 2.64 -4.85
N PHE A 35 3.76 1.96 -5.78
CA PHE A 35 3.44 0.58 -6.15
C PHE A 35 3.74 -0.42 -5.04
N GLU A 36 4.92 -0.32 -4.39
CA GLU A 36 5.27 -1.15 -3.23
C GLU A 36 4.17 -1.11 -2.16
N LEU A 37 3.79 0.10 -1.75
CA LEU A 37 2.79 0.28 -0.69
C LEU A 37 1.40 -0.22 -1.13
N LEU A 38 0.98 0.02 -2.38
CA LEU A 38 -0.29 -0.49 -2.89
C LEU A 38 -0.33 -2.03 -2.90
N LEU A 39 0.77 -2.68 -3.29
CA LEU A 39 0.90 -4.13 -3.25
C LEU A 39 0.78 -4.65 -1.82
N LEU A 40 1.54 -4.09 -0.89
CA LEU A 40 1.55 -4.52 0.51
C LEU A 40 0.17 -4.32 1.17
N GLU A 41 -0.48 -3.18 0.96
CA GLU A 41 -1.84 -2.90 1.45
C GLU A 41 -2.88 -3.88 0.87
N SER A 42 -2.74 -4.26 -0.40
CA SER A 42 -3.59 -5.30 -1.01
C SER A 42 -3.42 -6.66 -0.30
N PHE A 43 -2.21 -6.98 0.17
CA PHE A 43 -1.96 -8.19 0.97
C PHE A 43 -2.47 -8.08 2.40
N GLN A 44 -2.68 -6.88 2.94
CA GLN A 44 -3.23 -6.67 4.26
C GLN A 44 -4.71 -7.12 4.37
N ALA A 45 -5.47 -7.14 3.30
CA ALA A 45 -6.89 -7.50 3.34
C ALA A 45 -7.16 -8.74 4.21
N GLY A 46 -7.90 -8.58 5.34
CA GLY A 46 -8.18 -9.63 6.32
C GLY A 46 -7.03 -9.97 7.27
N LEU A 47 -5.97 -9.16 7.31
CA LEU A 47 -4.80 -9.32 8.19
C LEU A 47 -4.47 -8.01 8.91
N SER A 48 -3.59 -8.05 9.93
CA SER A 48 -3.03 -6.83 10.51
C SER A 48 -1.92 -6.26 9.64
N TRP A 49 -1.75 -4.94 9.67
CA TRP A 49 -0.62 -4.29 9.01
C TRP A 49 0.74 -4.79 9.55
N GLU A 50 0.84 -4.98 10.86
CA GLU A 50 2.03 -5.53 11.49
C GLU A 50 2.45 -6.89 10.90
N CYS A 51 1.48 -7.76 10.58
CA CYS A 51 1.76 -9.03 9.92
C CYS A 51 2.40 -8.84 8.54
N VAL A 52 1.94 -7.87 7.76
CA VAL A 52 2.49 -7.55 6.44
C VAL A 52 3.85 -6.88 6.57
N LEU A 53 3.95 -5.89 7.46
CA LEU A 53 5.17 -5.13 7.70
C LEU A 53 6.34 -6.02 8.15
N ASN A 54 6.10 -6.98 9.06
CA ASN A 54 7.10 -7.94 9.50
C ASN A 54 7.60 -8.86 8.38
N LYS A 55 6.84 -8.98 7.29
CA LYS A 55 7.19 -9.78 6.11
C LYS A 55 7.70 -8.94 4.93
N ARG A 56 7.75 -7.60 5.07
CA ARG A 56 8.03 -6.66 3.97
C ARG A 56 9.33 -6.97 3.24
N GLU A 57 10.43 -7.25 3.95
CA GLU A 57 11.71 -7.59 3.35
C GLU A 57 11.67 -8.95 2.63
N HIS A 58 10.88 -9.89 3.12
CA HIS A 58 10.65 -11.15 2.43
C HIS A 58 9.80 -10.97 1.16
N PHE A 59 8.81 -10.08 1.21
CA PHE A 59 8.05 -9.66 0.02
C PHE A 59 8.97 -8.98 -0.99
N ARG A 60 9.83 -8.06 -0.55
CA ARG A 60 10.79 -7.36 -1.42
C ARG A 60 11.66 -8.36 -2.19
N LYS A 61 12.23 -9.34 -1.50
CA LYS A 61 13.04 -10.40 -2.13
C LYS A 61 12.22 -11.27 -3.07
N ALA A 62 11.02 -11.67 -2.68
CA ALA A 62 10.17 -12.58 -3.44
C ALA A 62 9.59 -11.94 -4.71
N PHE A 63 9.27 -10.65 -4.63
CA PHE A 63 8.69 -9.84 -5.72
C PHE A 63 9.74 -8.97 -6.43
N ASP A 64 11.00 -9.45 -6.51
CA ASP A 64 12.09 -8.86 -7.30
C ASP A 64 12.30 -7.35 -7.03
N GLY A 65 12.27 -6.95 -5.74
CA GLY A 65 12.45 -5.57 -5.31
C GLY A 65 11.22 -4.68 -5.52
N PHE A 66 10.05 -5.26 -5.79
CA PHE A 66 8.83 -4.60 -6.25
C PHE A 66 8.96 -3.93 -7.63
N ASP A 67 9.90 -4.43 -8.44
CA ASP A 67 10.07 -4.01 -9.83
C ASP A 67 8.78 -4.25 -10.62
N LEU A 68 8.10 -3.16 -10.98
CA LEU A 68 6.80 -3.17 -11.65
C LEU A 68 6.84 -3.95 -12.96
N GLN A 69 7.91 -3.77 -13.76
CA GLN A 69 8.03 -4.43 -15.06
C GLN A 69 8.17 -5.94 -14.89
N LYS A 70 9.04 -6.38 -13.99
CA LYS A 70 9.22 -7.81 -13.71
C LYS A 70 7.93 -8.45 -13.22
N ILE A 71 7.21 -7.79 -12.31
CA ILE A 71 5.95 -8.32 -11.76
C ILE A 71 4.88 -8.43 -12.85
N CYS A 72 4.82 -7.49 -13.80
CA CYS A 72 3.92 -7.56 -14.94
C CYS A 72 4.15 -8.82 -15.80
N ASP A 73 5.37 -9.31 -15.85
CA ASP A 73 5.80 -10.41 -16.71
C ASP A 73 5.83 -11.78 -15.97
N TYR A 74 5.39 -11.84 -14.70
CA TYR A 74 5.34 -13.10 -13.95
C TYR A 74 4.42 -14.12 -14.63
N ASP A 75 4.99 -15.29 -14.85
CA ASP A 75 4.32 -16.46 -15.39
C ASP A 75 3.79 -17.40 -14.29
N GLU A 76 3.19 -18.53 -14.70
CA GLU A 76 2.65 -19.52 -13.77
C GLU A 76 3.75 -20.23 -12.95
N GLU A 77 4.98 -20.30 -13.44
CA GLU A 77 6.11 -20.88 -12.71
C GLU A 77 6.51 -19.95 -11.54
N LYS A 78 6.65 -18.66 -11.81
CA LYS A 78 6.92 -17.67 -10.76
C LYS A 78 5.78 -17.61 -9.73
N ILE A 79 4.52 -17.66 -10.17
CA ILE A 79 3.35 -17.71 -9.25
C ILE A 79 3.40 -18.95 -8.36
N ARG A 80 3.75 -20.12 -8.90
CA ARG A 80 3.92 -21.35 -8.10
C ARG A 80 5.06 -21.22 -7.10
N SER A 81 6.19 -20.65 -7.49
CA SER A 81 7.31 -20.38 -6.61
C SER A 81 6.91 -19.48 -5.43
N LEU A 82 6.17 -18.39 -5.70
CA LEU A 82 5.64 -17.50 -4.64
C LEU A 82 4.70 -18.24 -3.68
N LEU A 83 3.84 -19.13 -4.17
CA LEU A 83 2.94 -19.95 -3.36
C LEU A 83 3.67 -20.93 -2.44
N GLN A 84 4.87 -21.34 -2.80
CA GLN A 84 5.72 -22.24 -2.00
C GLN A 84 6.59 -21.49 -0.98
N ASN A 85 6.74 -20.17 -1.09
CA ASN A 85 7.60 -19.39 -0.21
C ASN A 85 6.94 -19.18 1.18
N PRO A 86 7.43 -19.80 2.27
CA PRO A 86 6.83 -19.70 3.59
C PRO A 86 6.99 -18.32 4.25
N ASN A 87 7.87 -17.50 3.73
CA ASN A 87 8.20 -16.21 4.32
C ASN A 87 7.23 -15.08 3.91
N ILE A 88 6.40 -15.31 2.89
CA ILE A 88 5.37 -14.35 2.46
C ILE A 88 3.95 -14.87 2.77
N ILE A 89 2.94 -14.05 2.54
CA ILE A 89 1.52 -14.46 2.63
C ILE A 89 1.16 -15.27 1.40
N ARG A 90 1.02 -16.59 1.57
CA ARG A 90 0.77 -17.56 0.48
C ARG A 90 -0.70 -17.66 0.12
N ASN A 91 -1.27 -16.58 -0.37
CA ASN A 91 -2.65 -16.56 -0.86
C ASN A 91 -2.67 -16.46 -2.39
N ARG A 92 -3.18 -17.51 -3.06
CA ARG A 92 -3.19 -17.58 -4.53
C ARG A 92 -3.92 -16.40 -5.18
N LEU A 93 -5.05 -15.97 -4.62
CA LEU A 93 -5.83 -14.86 -5.17
C LEU A 93 -5.07 -13.54 -5.04
N LYS A 94 -4.40 -13.30 -3.90
CA LYS A 94 -3.61 -12.09 -3.67
C LYS A 94 -2.36 -12.04 -4.54
N ILE A 95 -1.66 -13.16 -4.71
CA ILE A 95 -0.47 -13.24 -5.59
C ILE A 95 -0.88 -12.97 -7.05
N ARG A 96 -1.95 -13.59 -7.54
CA ARG A 96 -2.47 -13.30 -8.88
C ARG A 96 -2.96 -11.85 -9.02
N ALA A 97 -3.59 -11.33 -7.98
CA ALA A 97 -4.02 -9.94 -7.95
C ALA A 97 -2.84 -8.98 -8.02
N ALA A 98 -1.72 -9.26 -7.36
CA ALA A 98 -0.51 -8.44 -7.44
C ALA A 98 -0.02 -8.29 -8.89
N VAL A 99 0.03 -9.40 -9.65
CA VAL A 99 0.41 -9.38 -11.08
C VAL A 99 -0.60 -8.60 -11.92
N ASN A 100 -1.90 -8.82 -11.70
CA ASN A 100 -2.97 -8.10 -12.39
C ASN A 100 -2.90 -6.59 -12.09
N ASN A 101 -2.74 -6.23 -10.81
CA ASN A 101 -2.67 -4.84 -10.37
C ASN A 101 -1.43 -4.13 -10.90
N ALA A 102 -0.30 -4.83 -11.02
CA ALA A 102 0.92 -4.30 -11.64
C ALA A 102 0.67 -3.88 -13.10
N LYS A 103 -0.01 -4.74 -13.88
CA LYS A 103 -0.36 -4.42 -15.27
C LYS A 103 -1.25 -3.19 -15.36
N ILE A 104 -2.26 -3.08 -14.49
CA ILE A 104 -3.17 -1.93 -14.45
C ILE A 104 -2.44 -0.67 -13.98
N PHE A 105 -1.56 -0.77 -12.98
CA PHE A 105 -0.72 0.34 -12.53
C PHE A 105 0.11 0.90 -13.70
N ARG A 106 0.75 0.03 -14.48
CA ARG A 106 1.50 0.41 -15.68
C ARG A 106 0.63 1.07 -16.76
N GLU A 107 -0.59 0.60 -16.97
CA GLU A 107 -1.53 1.26 -17.91
C GLU A 107 -1.95 2.65 -17.40
N ILE A 108 -2.14 2.82 -16.09
CA ILE A 108 -2.41 4.14 -15.49
C ILE A 108 -1.20 5.08 -15.70
N GLN A 109 0.03 4.59 -15.52
CA GLN A 109 1.23 5.37 -15.81
C GLN A 109 1.30 5.83 -17.29
N LYS A 110 0.95 4.95 -18.23
CA LYS A 110 0.89 5.32 -19.66
C LYS A 110 -0.16 6.39 -19.94
N GLU A 111 -1.33 6.30 -19.28
CA GLU A 111 -2.45 7.23 -19.46
C GLU A 111 -2.16 8.62 -18.87
N TYR A 112 -1.53 8.68 -17.68
CA TYR A 112 -1.34 9.92 -16.90
C TYR A 112 0.12 10.40 -16.83
N GLY A 113 1.07 9.64 -17.36
CA GLY A 113 2.50 9.88 -17.24
C GLY A 113 3.11 9.27 -15.99
N THR A 114 2.47 9.43 -14.81
CA THR A 114 2.84 8.78 -13.55
C THR A 114 1.58 8.37 -12.77
N PHE A 115 1.73 7.41 -11.86
CA PHE A 115 0.65 7.04 -10.95
C PHE A 115 0.38 8.16 -9.93
N GLU A 116 1.41 8.91 -9.56
CA GLU A 116 1.28 10.09 -8.70
C GLU A 116 0.35 11.14 -9.35
N ARG A 117 0.52 11.45 -10.64
CA ARG A 117 -0.38 12.37 -11.37
C ARG A 117 -1.82 11.85 -11.44
N TYR A 118 -2.01 10.56 -11.58
CA TYR A 118 -3.34 9.96 -11.50
C TYR A 118 -3.98 10.19 -10.12
N LEU A 119 -3.24 10.00 -9.02
CA LEU A 119 -3.73 10.25 -7.66
C LEU A 119 -4.11 11.72 -7.44
N ARG A 120 -3.36 12.65 -7.97
CA ARG A 120 -3.65 14.11 -7.87
C ARG A 120 -5.02 14.49 -8.43
N ARG A 121 -5.58 13.74 -9.35
CA ARG A 121 -6.95 14.00 -9.87
C ARG A 121 -8.05 13.84 -8.82
N PHE A 122 -7.74 13.17 -7.71
CA PHE A 122 -8.67 12.92 -6.62
C PHE A 122 -8.45 13.84 -5.42
N THR A 123 -7.31 14.52 -5.33
CA THR A 123 -6.82 15.10 -4.06
C THR A 123 -6.49 16.59 -4.12
N ASP A 124 -6.56 17.27 -5.24
CA ASP A 124 -6.08 18.65 -5.44
C ASP A 124 -4.63 18.89 -4.97
N GLY A 125 -3.85 17.81 -4.77
CA GLY A 125 -2.45 17.87 -4.36
C GLY A 125 -2.21 18.29 -2.90
N LYS A 126 -3.26 18.33 -2.06
CA LYS A 126 -3.16 18.70 -0.65
C LYS A 126 -3.26 17.48 0.25
N THR A 127 -2.50 17.48 1.35
CA THR A 127 -2.68 16.52 2.43
C THR A 127 -3.99 16.81 3.18
N ILE A 128 -4.77 15.76 3.42
CA ILE A 128 -6.03 15.81 4.16
C ILE A 128 -5.74 15.35 5.60
N TYR A 129 -6.12 16.16 6.57
CA TYR A 129 -5.97 15.81 8.00
C TYR A 129 -7.30 15.26 8.52
N GLU A 130 -7.36 13.97 8.76
CA GLU A 130 -8.51 13.28 9.34
C GLU A 130 -8.06 12.02 10.10
N ASN A 131 -8.70 11.74 11.23
CA ASN A 131 -8.45 10.56 12.06
C ASN A 131 -9.77 9.86 12.42
N ASP A 132 -9.67 8.74 13.14
CA ASP A 132 -10.81 7.96 13.64
C ASP A 132 -11.76 7.44 12.54
N ARG A 133 -11.24 7.20 11.32
CA ARG A 133 -11.99 6.67 10.20
C ARG A 133 -11.30 5.44 9.60
N THR A 134 -12.10 4.62 8.93
CA THR A 134 -11.63 3.46 8.16
C THR A 134 -11.94 3.58 6.67
N PHE A 135 -12.64 4.62 6.27
CA PHE A 135 -12.96 4.99 4.88
C PHE A 135 -13.37 6.46 4.79
N SER A 136 -13.35 7.03 3.60
CA SER A 136 -13.77 8.40 3.32
C SER A 136 -14.35 8.50 1.91
N PRO A 137 -15.04 9.60 1.55
CA PRO A 137 -15.48 9.84 0.18
C PRO A 137 -14.33 9.80 -0.85
N LEU A 138 -13.12 10.16 -0.44
CA LEU A 138 -11.93 10.07 -1.28
C LEU A 138 -11.56 8.60 -1.54
N SER A 139 -11.45 7.78 -0.48
CA SER A 139 -11.13 6.36 -0.63
C SER A 139 -12.22 5.61 -1.41
N ASP A 140 -13.50 6.00 -1.27
CA ASP A 140 -14.60 5.42 -2.03
C ASP A 140 -14.46 5.69 -3.54
N ARG A 141 -14.19 6.96 -3.93
CA ARG A 141 -14.01 7.33 -5.35
C ARG A 141 -12.79 6.64 -5.95
N LEU A 142 -11.65 6.64 -5.27
CA LEU A 142 -10.42 6.01 -5.77
C LEU A 142 -10.57 4.49 -5.85
N SER A 143 -11.17 3.86 -4.83
CA SER A 143 -11.49 2.43 -4.84
C SER A 143 -12.39 2.05 -6.01
N ALA A 144 -13.43 2.85 -6.27
CA ALA A 144 -14.37 2.62 -7.38
C ALA A 144 -13.66 2.70 -8.74
N ASP A 145 -12.80 3.71 -8.97
CA ASP A 145 -12.06 3.84 -10.22
C ASP A 145 -11.05 2.71 -10.42
N LEU A 146 -10.27 2.36 -9.39
CA LEU A 146 -9.32 1.24 -9.45
C LEU A 146 -10.01 -0.10 -9.73
N LYS A 147 -11.17 -0.36 -9.11
CA LYS A 147 -12.00 -1.54 -9.38
C LYS A 147 -12.55 -1.55 -10.79
N LYS A 148 -13.02 -0.40 -11.29
CA LYS A 148 -13.50 -0.24 -12.68
C LYS A 148 -12.40 -0.56 -13.68
N ARG A 149 -11.15 -0.22 -13.37
CA ARG A 149 -9.96 -0.57 -14.17
C ARG A 149 -9.57 -2.04 -14.04
N GLY A 150 -10.18 -2.79 -13.12
CA GLY A 150 -9.97 -4.23 -12.93
C GLY A 150 -9.02 -4.61 -11.80
N MET A 151 -8.53 -3.66 -11.00
CA MET A 151 -7.71 -3.98 -9.82
C MET A 151 -8.49 -4.80 -8.80
N LYS A 152 -7.78 -5.66 -8.06
CA LYS A 152 -8.31 -6.53 -7.02
C LYS A 152 -7.72 -6.18 -5.66
N PHE A 153 -8.44 -6.49 -4.59
CA PHE A 153 -8.05 -6.17 -3.21
C PHE A 153 -7.78 -4.67 -2.97
N VAL A 154 -8.55 -3.84 -3.65
CA VAL A 154 -8.55 -2.37 -3.54
C VAL A 154 -9.88 -1.84 -3.03
N GLY A 155 -10.46 -2.51 -2.02
CA GLY A 155 -11.65 -2.04 -1.32
C GLY A 155 -11.40 -0.70 -0.62
N THR A 156 -12.48 0.05 -0.31
CA THR A 156 -12.36 1.40 0.25
C THR A 156 -11.51 1.45 1.52
N THR A 157 -11.64 0.47 2.42
CA THR A 157 -10.82 0.38 3.65
C THR A 157 -9.33 0.20 3.34
N ILE A 158 -9.00 -0.66 2.38
CA ILE A 158 -7.61 -0.86 1.93
C ILE A 158 -7.06 0.41 1.27
N ILE A 159 -7.87 1.04 0.44
CA ILE A 159 -7.48 2.30 -0.22
C ILE A 159 -7.35 3.44 0.80
N TYR A 160 -8.18 3.46 1.85
CA TYR A 160 -8.04 4.44 2.93
C TYR A 160 -6.69 4.27 3.66
N SER A 161 -6.33 3.03 4.05
CA SER A 161 -5.02 2.71 4.64
C SER A 161 -3.87 3.07 3.69
N TYR A 162 -4.03 2.78 2.39
CA TYR A 162 -3.04 3.17 1.37
C TYR A 162 -2.85 4.68 1.30
N LEU A 163 -3.94 5.46 1.31
CA LEU A 163 -3.88 6.94 1.29
C LEU A 163 -3.17 7.50 2.53
N GLN A 164 -3.32 6.85 3.68
CA GLN A 164 -2.56 7.17 4.90
C GLN A 164 -1.08 6.81 4.74
N ALA A 165 -0.78 5.61 4.25
CA ALA A 165 0.59 5.13 4.06
C ALA A 165 1.42 6.02 3.12
N ILE A 166 0.77 6.63 2.10
CA ILE A 166 1.42 7.51 1.12
C ILE A 166 1.31 9.00 1.45
N GLY A 167 0.77 9.37 2.63
CA GLY A 167 0.72 10.74 3.11
C GLY A 167 -0.28 11.66 2.40
N ILE A 168 -1.22 11.13 1.62
CA ILE A 168 -2.37 11.89 1.12
C ILE A 168 -3.34 12.18 2.25
N ILE A 169 -3.55 11.22 3.15
CA ILE A 169 -4.26 11.41 4.42
C ILE A 169 -3.23 11.36 5.54
N ASN A 170 -3.18 12.42 6.35
CA ASN A 170 -2.47 12.41 7.61
C ASN A 170 -3.48 12.15 8.73
N ALA A 171 -3.35 10.99 9.36
CA ALA A 171 -4.25 10.53 10.41
C ALA A 171 -3.52 10.33 11.76
N HIS A 172 -2.43 11.07 11.98
CA HIS A 172 -1.79 11.08 13.29
C HIS A 172 -2.76 11.59 14.36
N GLU A 173 -2.77 10.92 15.51
CA GLU A 173 -3.59 11.32 16.65
C GLU A 173 -3.08 12.67 17.22
N THR A 174 -4.00 13.46 17.76
CA THR A 174 -3.70 14.85 18.24
C THR A 174 -2.56 14.89 19.27
N ASN A 175 -2.35 13.81 20.02
CA ASN A 175 -1.28 13.69 21.00
C ASN A 175 -0.02 13.00 20.46
N CYS A 176 0.01 12.63 19.19
CA CYS A 176 1.20 12.11 18.54
C CYS A 176 2.25 13.22 18.39
N PHE A 177 3.52 12.86 18.45
CA PHE A 177 4.61 13.84 18.31
C PHE A 177 4.85 14.32 16.87
N LEU A 178 4.24 13.64 15.87
CA LEU A 178 4.27 13.95 14.44
C LEU A 178 3.07 14.81 14.03
#